data_98576349c40344009a20ccb3fbad56dd
#
_entry.id   98576349c40344009a20ccb3fbad56dd
#
_cell.length_a   1.000
_cell.length_b   1.000
_cell.length_c   1.000
_cell.angle_alpha   90.00
_cell.angle_beta   90.00
_cell.angle_gamma   90.00
#
_symmetry.space_group_name_H-M   'P 1'
#
loop_
_entity.id
_entity.type
_entity.pdbx_description
1 polymer ?
#
loop_
_entity_poly.entity_id
_entity_poly.type
_entity_poly.pdbx_seq_one_letter_code
_entity_poly.pdbx_strand_id
1 'polypeptide(L)'
;MVKTLVLVRHGSPEDVAASGLDEDRRLTPAGVRALAAAYPRTFALLGEDPELEVWSSPAVRALETAQAVCDATGAQDVAVHQSLYRQDLAAFLAELADAKAPVVVAVGHAPFMDMAAAQLTGCGLTFGKGAAMAIDLPDSPSGRGRVKWFVAGPDPIAWDAPAVAEGEVAQMTAELKDLFAQLRERPDDPVALRAFRVGLRRLRSLLEFLAPWQAKKQNRRSVRLMKELQEATGSLRGLDILCECVDGLVESGELAAGSLLPMACAKERALAREGVAELLRKEHAARRLDELEADLATFAWKGRVLESGLSASDFKTHFDQELAQVDEALFGLDLSDQDAVFRARRDAKEVHFVSERLAEVLGDERAQASEYMDSIQAELGALSDARVNERLAKDLSKSPRFRGVRADLGVVARDQSEVVSAILSGLQRLEQGGRASE
;
A
#
# COMPACT_ATOMS: atom_id res chain seq x y z
N MET A 1 -17.73 -39.38 23.19
CA MET A 1 -16.49 -39.80 22.48
C MET A 1 -16.39 -38.95 21.21
N VAL A 2 -15.25 -38.31 20.98
CA VAL A 2 -14.99 -37.47 19.79
C VAL A 2 -15.05 -38.36 18.54
N LYS A 3 -15.85 -37.95 17.57
CA LYS A 3 -15.97 -38.61 16.25
C LYS A 3 -15.15 -37.91 15.17
N THR A 4 -15.07 -36.57 15.23
CA THR A 4 -14.31 -35.76 14.28
C THR A 4 -13.36 -34.85 15.03
N LEU A 5 -12.08 -34.94 14.68
CA LEU A 5 -11.04 -33.97 15.13
C LEU A 5 -10.69 -33.06 13.98
N VAL A 6 -10.72 -31.76 14.23
CA VAL A 6 -10.21 -30.74 13.29
C VAL A 6 -8.92 -30.18 13.83
N LEU A 7 -7.81 -30.43 13.17
CA LEU A 7 -6.52 -29.83 13.45
C LEU A 7 -6.41 -28.52 12.70
N VAL A 8 -6.01 -27.45 13.38
CA VAL A 8 -5.88 -26.12 12.81
C VAL A 8 -4.52 -25.52 13.18
N ARG A 9 -3.73 -25.11 12.21
CA ARG A 9 -2.54 -24.30 12.48
C ARG A 9 -2.96 -22.84 12.61
N HIS A 10 -2.39 -22.11 13.59
CA HIS A 10 -2.65 -20.67 13.75
C HIS A 10 -2.43 -19.87 12.46
N GLY A 11 -3.16 -18.77 12.30
CA GLY A 11 -3.04 -17.81 11.19
C GLY A 11 -1.69 -17.09 11.13
N SER A 12 -1.54 -16.14 10.24
CA SER A 12 -0.29 -15.40 10.04
C SER A 12 0.02 -14.47 11.22
N PRO A 13 1.08 -14.73 12.01
CA PRO A 13 1.44 -13.90 13.15
C PRO A 13 2.37 -12.76 12.74
N GLU A 14 2.46 -11.75 13.60
CA GLU A 14 3.50 -10.73 13.57
C GLU A 14 4.89 -11.35 13.64
N ASP A 15 5.90 -10.70 13.09
CA ASP A 15 7.28 -11.19 13.14
C ASP A 15 7.86 -11.11 14.55
N VAL A 16 7.55 -10.05 15.29
CA VAL A 16 8.00 -9.81 16.66
C VAL A 16 6.87 -9.24 17.50
N ALA A 17 6.68 -9.76 18.72
CA ALA A 17 5.73 -9.17 19.67
C ALA A 17 6.31 -7.91 20.33
N ALA A 18 5.45 -7.00 20.77
CA ALA A 18 5.84 -5.80 21.50
C ALA A 18 6.59 -6.12 22.84
N SER A 19 6.30 -7.28 23.44
CA SER A 19 6.99 -7.80 24.64
C SER A 19 8.33 -8.46 24.34
N GLY A 20 8.62 -8.78 23.08
CA GLY A 20 9.75 -9.60 22.66
C GLY A 20 9.59 -11.10 22.90
N LEU A 21 8.49 -11.56 23.49
CA LEU A 21 8.21 -12.98 23.73
C LEU A 21 7.44 -13.60 22.56
N ASP A 22 7.87 -14.77 22.08
CA ASP A 22 7.23 -15.44 20.93
C ASP A 22 5.75 -15.81 21.19
N GLU A 23 5.42 -16.16 22.43
CA GLU A 23 4.04 -16.53 22.82
C GLU A 23 3.07 -15.35 22.73
N ASP A 24 3.55 -14.10 22.85
CA ASP A 24 2.74 -12.89 22.81
C ASP A 24 2.54 -12.34 21.38
N ARG A 25 3.16 -12.96 20.38
CA ARG A 25 2.96 -12.55 18.98
C ARG A 25 1.50 -12.74 18.59
N ARG A 26 0.89 -11.63 18.15
CA ARG A 26 -0.49 -11.59 17.68
C ARG A 26 -0.59 -12.00 16.22
N LEU A 27 -1.80 -12.19 15.74
CA LEU A 27 -2.03 -12.25 14.29
C LEU A 27 -1.81 -10.86 13.66
N THR A 28 -1.26 -10.85 12.45
CA THR A 28 -1.26 -9.61 11.66
C THR A 28 -2.69 -9.21 11.32
N PRO A 29 -2.98 -7.91 11.08
CA PRO A 29 -4.30 -7.47 10.61
C PRO A 29 -4.75 -8.23 9.34
N ALA A 30 -3.81 -8.51 8.42
CA ALA A 30 -4.06 -9.34 7.24
C ALA A 30 -4.43 -10.78 7.59
N GLY A 31 -3.71 -11.38 8.54
CA GLY A 31 -4.01 -12.72 9.03
C GLY A 31 -5.40 -12.83 9.65
N VAL A 32 -5.82 -11.83 10.44
CA VAL A 32 -7.17 -11.78 11.02
C VAL A 32 -8.23 -11.73 9.92
N ARG A 33 -8.08 -10.81 8.94
CA ARG A 33 -9.02 -10.69 7.82
C ARG A 33 -9.11 -11.97 6.99
N ALA A 34 -7.96 -12.60 6.71
CA ALA A 34 -7.89 -13.82 5.94
C ALA A 34 -8.66 -14.97 6.61
N LEU A 35 -8.53 -15.13 7.93
CA LEU A 35 -9.28 -16.13 8.70
C LEU A 35 -10.79 -15.81 8.69
N ALA A 36 -11.16 -14.55 8.95
CA ALA A 36 -12.55 -14.12 8.95
C ALA A 36 -13.26 -14.37 7.61
N ALA A 37 -12.55 -14.20 6.48
CA ALA A 37 -13.08 -14.45 5.15
C ALA A 37 -13.19 -15.95 4.81
N ALA A 38 -12.20 -16.77 5.22
CA ALA A 38 -12.10 -18.17 4.81
C ALA A 38 -12.86 -19.13 5.74
N TYR A 39 -12.81 -18.90 7.04
CA TYR A 39 -13.31 -19.85 8.04
C TYR A 39 -14.83 -20.12 7.98
N PRO A 40 -15.72 -19.16 7.68
CA PRO A 40 -17.13 -19.49 7.50
C PRO A 40 -17.37 -20.60 6.44
N ARG A 41 -16.59 -20.59 5.35
CA ARG A 41 -16.67 -21.63 4.30
C ARG A 41 -15.95 -22.91 4.70
N THR A 42 -14.80 -22.80 5.37
CA THR A 42 -14.02 -23.94 5.83
C THR A 42 -14.81 -24.77 6.85
N PHE A 43 -15.40 -24.11 7.85
CA PHE A 43 -16.13 -24.78 8.92
C PHE A 43 -17.57 -25.17 8.54
N ALA A 44 -18.16 -24.58 7.48
CA ALA A 44 -19.39 -25.09 6.87
C ALA A 44 -19.26 -26.55 6.40
N LEU A 45 -18.05 -27.03 6.13
CA LEU A 45 -17.76 -28.43 5.80
C LEU A 45 -18.03 -29.41 6.97
N LEU A 46 -18.24 -28.91 8.18
CA LEU A 46 -18.66 -29.74 9.34
C LEU A 46 -20.18 -30.04 9.36
N GLY A 47 -20.97 -29.33 8.55
CA GLY A 47 -22.43 -29.44 8.51
C GLY A 47 -23.08 -28.25 9.25
N GLU A 48 -24.43 -28.31 9.33
CA GLU A 48 -25.22 -27.28 10.03
C GLU A 48 -25.18 -27.53 11.55
N ASP A 49 -24.92 -26.49 12.31
CA ASP A 49 -24.90 -26.43 13.79
C ASP A 49 -24.19 -27.61 14.48
N PRO A 50 -22.92 -27.89 14.18
CA PRO A 50 -22.20 -28.99 14.81
C PRO A 50 -21.99 -28.71 16.31
N GLU A 51 -22.34 -29.70 17.17
CA GLU A 51 -21.94 -29.66 18.58
C GLU A 51 -20.42 -29.85 18.66
N LEU A 52 -19.68 -28.80 19.04
CA LEU A 52 -18.22 -28.79 19.03
C LEU A 52 -17.60 -28.06 20.22
N GLU A 53 -16.38 -28.48 20.56
CA GLU A 53 -15.46 -27.75 21.45
C GLU A 53 -14.32 -27.12 20.65
N VAL A 54 -13.96 -25.89 20.99
CA VAL A 54 -12.79 -25.21 20.41
C VAL A 54 -11.67 -25.18 21.43
N TRP A 55 -10.57 -25.84 21.11
CA TRP A 55 -9.37 -25.95 21.93
C TRP A 55 -8.25 -25.10 21.33
N SER A 56 -7.46 -24.45 22.17
CA SER A 56 -6.34 -23.62 21.72
C SER A 56 -5.09 -23.81 22.57
N SER A 57 -3.94 -23.70 21.92
CA SER A 57 -2.69 -23.38 22.59
C SER A 57 -2.81 -22.00 23.28
N PRO A 58 -2.13 -21.76 24.43
CA PRO A 58 -2.15 -20.48 25.13
C PRO A 58 -1.47 -19.32 24.38
N ALA A 59 -0.69 -19.56 23.32
CA ALA A 59 -0.06 -18.50 22.55
C ALA A 59 -1.12 -17.57 21.91
N VAL A 60 -0.89 -16.25 21.98
CA VAL A 60 -1.86 -15.23 21.56
C VAL A 60 -2.36 -15.46 20.13
N ARG A 61 -1.46 -15.75 19.18
CA ARG A 61 -1.83 -16.04 17.78
C ARG A 61 -2.76 -17.25 17.62
N ALA A 62 -2.63 -18.24 18.50
CA ALA A 62 -3.51 -19.42 18.49
C ALA A 62 -4.88 -19.10 19.09
N LEU A 63 -4.92 -18.33 20.17
CA LEU A 63 -6.16 -17.83 20.78
C LEU A 63 -6.96 -16.97 19.83
N GLU A 64 -6.31 -16.04 19.13
CA GLU A 64 -6.96 -15.18 18.12
C GLU A 64 -7.47 -16.01 16.93
N THR A 65 -6.76 -17.06 16.55
CA THR A 65 -7.22 -18.01 15.52
C THR A 65 -8.41 -18.83 16.02
N ALA A 66 -8.39 -19.30 17.27
CA ALA A 66 -9.50 -20.03 17.88
C ALA A 66 -10.75 -19.16 18.01
N GLN A 67 -10.57 -17.86 18.30
CA GLN A 67 -11.70 -16.91 18.28
C GLN A 67 -12.31 -16.80 16.87
N ALA A 68 -11.51 -16.75 15.82
CA ALA A 68 -12.03 -16.77 14.45
C ALA A 68 -12.77 -18.06 14.10
N VAL A 69 -12.39 -19.21 14.71
CA VAL A 69 -13.16 -20.45 14.61
C VAL A 69 -14.51 -20.31 15.32
N CYS A 70 -14.54 -19.76 16.53
CA CYS A 70 -15.78 -19.50 17.27
C CYS A 70 -16.71 -18.60 16.47
N ASP A 71 -16.21 -17.51 15.92
CA ASP A 71 -16.98 -16.56 15.11
C ASP A 71 -17.59 -17.24 13.86
N ALA A 72 -16.87 -18.21 13.28
CA ALA A 72 -17.31 -18.94 12.09
C ALA A 72 -18.30 -20.09 12.38
N THR A 73 -18.26 -20.65 13.59
CA THR A 73 -19.04 -21.86 13.97
C THR A 73 -20.16 -21.57 14.95
N GLY A 74 -20.18 -20.38 15.56
CA GLY A 74 -21.12 -20.05 16.64
C GLY A 74 -20.73 -20.60 18.01
N ALA A 75 -19.56 -21.24 18.17
CA ALA A 75 -19.06 -21.71 19.46
C ALA A 75 -18.84 -20.56 20.43
N GLN A 76 -19.14 -20.76 21.71
CA GLN A 76 -19.15 -19.66 22.70
C GLN A 76 -17.80 -19.50 23.40
N ASP A 77 -17.09 -20.59 23.64
CA ASP A 77 -15.91 -20.63 24.49
C ASP A 77 -14.71 -21.32 23.83
N VAL A 78 -13.50 -20.87 24.19
CA VAL A 78 -12.24 -21.48 23.82
C VAL A 78 -11.60 -22.11 25.06
N ALA A 79 -11.38 -23.43 25.05
CA ALA A 79 -10.66 -24.14 26.08
C ALA A 79 -9.14 -24.10 25.81
N VAL A 80 -8.34 -23.69 26.81
CA VAL A 80 -6.89 -23.62 26.66
C VAL A 80 -6.22 -24.92 27.08
N HIS A 81 -5.43 -25.50 26.19
CA HIS A 81 -4.74 -26.77 26.36
C HIS A 81 -3.22 -26.60 26.24
N GLN A 82 -2.52 -26.93 27.34
CA GLN A 82 -1.05 -26.83 27.38
C GLN A 82 -0.35 -27.87 26.50
N SER A 83 -0.98 -29.00 26.26
CA SER A 83 -0.47 -30.05 25.36
C SER A 83 -0.21 -29.52 23.94
N LEU A 84 -1.09 -28.62 23.45
CA LEU A 84 -0.96 -27.97 22.13
C LEU A 84 0.24 -27.01 22.06
N TYR A 85 0.55 -26.33 23.16
CA TYR A 85 1.70 -25.45 23.24
C TYR A 85 3.01 -26.20 23.38
N ARG A 86 3.01 -27.21 24.27
CA ARG A 86 4.18 -28.07 24.51
C ARG A 86 4.41 -29.07 23.37
N GLN A 87 3.49 -29.16 22.46
CA GLN A 87 3.53 -30.09 21.33
C GLN A 87 3.63 -31.53 21.78
N ASP A 88 2.94 -31.87 22.88
CA ASP A 88 2.90 -33.21 23.49
C ASP A 88 1.68 -34.00 22.96
N LEU A 89 1.93 -34.84 21.97
CA LEU A 89 0.88 -35.61 21.32
C LEU A 89 0.24 -36.63 22.27
N ALA A 90 0.99 -37.26 23.18
CA ALA A 90 0.45 -38.22 24.11
C ALA A 90 -0.52 -37.59 25.11
N ALA A 91 -0.12 -36.42 25.67
CA ALA A 91 -0.98 -35.62 26.53
C ALA A 91 -2.22 -35.12 25.77
N PHE A 92 -2.05 -34.62 24.55
CA PHE A 92 -3.16 -34.16 23.72
C PHE A 92 -4.19 -35.28 23.44
N LEU A 93 -3.74 -36.48 23.10
CA LEU A 93 -4.64 -37.63 22.86
C LEU A 93 -5.35 -38.09 24.12
N ALA A 94 -4.71 -37.98 25.29
CA ALA A 94 -5.35 -38.28 26.59
C ALA A 94 -6.44 -37.22 26.89
N GLU A 95 -6.17 -35.94 26.72
CA GLU A 95 -7.15 -34.87 26.86
C GLU A 95 -8.32 -35.05 25.87
N LEU A 96 -8.03 -35.45 24.63
CA LEU A 96 -9.05 -35.69 23.58
C LEU A 96 -10.01 -36.84 23.94
N ALA A 97 -9.52 -37.83 24.66
CA ALA A 97 -10.38 -38.97 25.13
C ALA A 97 -11.42 -38.50 26.16
N ASP A 98 -11.15 -37.43 26.91
CA ASP A 98 -12.03 -36.87 27.93
C ASP A 98 -12.98 -35.77 27.39
N ALA A 99 -12.84 -35.38 26.11
CA ALA A 99 -13.69 -34.38 25.47
C ALA A 99 -15.16 -34.86 25.42
N LYS A 100 -16.09 -33.91 25.58
CA LYS A 100 -17.54 -34.18 25.68
C LYS A 100 -18.25 -34.05 24.34
N ALA A 101 -17.83 -33.11 23.51
CA ALA A 101 -18.44 -32.89 22.21
C ALA A 101 -18.04 -33.95 21.17
N PRO A 102 -18.91 -34.26 20.19
CA PRO A 102 -18.57 -35.15 19.09
C PRO A 102 -17.54 -34.58 18.13
N VAL A 103 -17.37 -33.28 18.09
CA VAL A 103 -16.36 -32.57 17.27
C VAL A 103 -15.45 -31.74 18.16
N VAL A 104 -14.15 -31.89 17.97
CA VAL A 104 -13.13 -31.01 18.61
C VAL A 104 -12.36 -30.32 17.54
N VAL A 105 -12.27 -28.98 17.64
CA VAL A 105 -11.40 -28.15 16.80
C VAL A 105 -10.19 -27.70 17.62
N ALA A 106 -9.00 -28.21 17.30
CA ALA A 106 -7.79 -27.97 18.04
C ALA A 106 -6.86 -27.02 17.28
N VAL A 107 -6.62 -25.83 17.83
CA VAL A 107 -5.77 -24.78 17.23
C VAL A 107 -4.38 -24.79 17.89
N GLY A 108 -3.34 -24.97 17.08
CA GLY A 108 -1.95 -25.04 17.56
C GLY A 108 -0.93 -24.65 16.51
N HIS A 109 0.23 -25.30 16.52
CA HIS A 109 1.43 -24.89 15.81
C HIS A 109 1.96 -26.00 14.90
N ALA A 110 2.69 -25.64 13.85
CA ALA A 110 3.61 -26.55 13.19
C ALA A 110 4.94 -26.62 14.02
N PRO A 111 5.63 -27.77 14.08
CA PRO A 111 5.33 -29.00 13.34
C PRO A 111 4.32 -29.93 14.01
N PHE A 112 3.74 -29.58 15.16
CA PHE A 112 2.84 -30.46 15.92
C PHE A 112 1.62 -30.91 15.09
N MET A 113 0.97 -29.99 14.36
CA MET A 113 -0.20 -30.33 13.53
C MET A 113 0.16 -31.33 12.43
N ASP A 114 1.33 -31.17 11.82
CA ASP A 114 1.86 -32.09 10.80
C ASP A 114 2.08 -33.49 11.38
N MET A 115 2.72 -33.54 12.56
CA MET A 115 2.98 -34.81 13.26
C MET A 115 1.68 -35.52 13.71
N ALA A 116 0.75 -34.76 14.30
CA ALA A 116 -0.52 -35.31 14.77
C ALA A 116 -1.34 -35.88 13.60
N ALA A 117 -1.44 -35.14 12.49
CA ALA A 117 -2.11 -35.60 11.29
C ALA A 117 -1.47 -36.86 10.72
N ALA A 118 -0.15 -36.90 10.60
CA ALA A 118 0.59 -38.06 10.10
C ALA A 118 0.38 -39.30 10.99
N GLN A 119 0.43 -39.14 12.31
CA GLN A 119 0.24 -40.25 13.25
C GLN A 119 -1.19 -40.78 13.25
N LEU A 120 -2.18 -39.88 13.22
CA LEU A 120 -3.60 -40.28 13.26
C LEU A 120 -4.08 -40.89 11.95
N THR A 121 -3.59 -40.43 10.81
CA THR A 121 -4.12 -40.81 9.49
C THR A 121 -3.14 -41.63 8.63
N GLY A 122 -1.87 -41.55 8.91
CA GLY A 122 -0.79 -42.05 8.04
C GLY A 122 -0.50 -41.16 6.83
N CYS A 123 -1.15 -39.98 6.73
CA CYS A 123 -0.94 -38.99 5.66
C CYS A 123 0.00 -37.87 6.13
N GLY A 124 1.15 -37.78 5.51
CA GLY A 124 2.07 -36.64 5.74
C GLY A 124 1.63 -35.42 4.93
N LEU A 125 1.07 -34.43 5.63
CA LEU A 125 0.67 -33.14 5.03
C LEU A 125 1.32 -32.00 5.82
N THR A 126 1.67 -30.95 5.12
CA THR A 126 2.20 -29.74 5.75
C THR A 126 1.11 -28.71 5.89
N PHE A 127 0.87 -28.26 7.12
CA PHE A 127 -0.11 -27.21 7.40
C PHE A 127 0.47 -25.82 7.09
N GLY A 128 -0.11 -25.13 6.14
CA GLY A 128 0.07 -23.69 5.99
C GLY A 128 -0.51 -22.91 7.18
N LYS A 129 -0.18 -21.63 7.31
CA LYS A 129 -0.77 -20.76 8.33
C LYS A 129 -2.29 -20.66 8.11
N GLY A 130 -3.10 -20.98 9.13
CA GLY A 130 -4.55 -21.04 9.02
C GLY A 130 -5.11 -22.28 8.33
N ALA A 131 -4.26 -23.27 7.97
CA ALA A 131 -4.71 -24.54 7.42
C ALA A 131 -5.53 -25.34 8.43
N ALA A 132 -6.52 -26.08 7.94
CA ALA A 132 -7.38 -26.91 8.74
C ALA A 132 -7.57 -28.30 8.11
N MET A 133 -7.59 -29.36 8.92
CA MET A 133 -7.84 -30.74 8.52
C MET A 133 -8.87 -31.38 9.43
N ALA A 134 -9.93 -31.88 8.86
CA ALA A 134 -10.87 -32.72 9.59
C ALA A 134 -10.56 -34.23 9.42
N ILE A 135 -10.54 -34.94 10.53
CA ILE A 135 -10.23 -36.35 10.63
C ILE A 135 -11.40 -37.05 11.32
N ASP A 136 -12.01 -38.04 10.66
CA ASP A 136 -12.89 -38.98 11.33
C ASP A 136 -12.05 -39.95 12.16
N LEU A 137 -12.24 -39.92 13.47
CA LEU A 137 -11.51 -40.78 14.38
C LEU A 137 -12.10 -42.20 14.35
N PRO A 138 -11.29 -43.25 14.47
CA PRO A 138 -11.77 -44.62 14.48
C PRO A 138 -12.43 -44.94 15.82
N ASP A 139 -13.43 -45.82 15.79
CA ASP A 139 -14.08 -46.34 17.00
C ASP A 139 -13.14 -47.22 17.86
N SER A 140 -12.05 -47.69 17.27
CA SER A 140 -11.03 -48.49 17.95
C SER A 140 -9.72 -47.72 18.15
N PRO A 141 -9.11 -47.76 19.34
CA PRO A 141 -7.84 -47.08 19.61
C PRO A 141 -6.67 -47.49 18.70
N SER A 142 -6.74 -48.67 18.09
CA SER A 142 -5.73 -49.21 17.16
C SER A 142 -6.01 -48.85 15.69
N GLY A 143 -7.16 -48.25 15.40
CA GLY A 143 -7.54 -47.85 14.04
C GLY A 143 -6.85 -46.58 13.58
N ARG A 144 -6.74 -46.38 12.25
CA ARG A 144 -6.34 -45.13 11.68
C ARG A 144 -7.54 -44.26 11.38
N GLY A 145 -7.44 -42.97 11.68
CA GLY A 145 -8.42 -41.97 11.28
C GLY A 145 -8.46 -41.77 9.76
N ARG A 146 -9.58 -41.31 9.28
CA ARG A 146 -9.79 -41.00 7.86
C ARG A 146 -9.86 -39.46 7.66
N VAL A 147 -9.05 -38.92 6.79
CA VAL A 147 -9.17 -37.52 6.39
C VAL A 147 -10.52 -37.30 5.71
N LYS A 148 -11.35 -36.42 6.27
CA LYS A 148 -12.60 -35.97 5.63
C LYS A 148 -12.33 -34.90 4.60
N TRP A 149 -11.58 -33.89 5.01
CA TRP A 149 -11.15 -32.79 4.15
C TRP A 149 -9.87 -32.14 4.70
N PHE A 150 -9.14 -31.48 3.82
CA PHE A 150 -8.02 -30.65 4.14
C PHE A 150 -8.12 -29.34 3.37
N VAL A 151 -8.06 -28.22 4.08
CA VAL A 151 -7.98 -26.86 3.51
C VAL A 151 -6.58 -26.33 3.84
N ALA A 152 -5.79 -26.06 2.81
CA ALA A 152 -4.38 -25.73 2.94
C ALA A 152 -4.12 -24.40 3.69
N GLY A 153 -5.15 -23.67 4.00
CA GLY A 153 -5.16 -22.38 4.69
C GLY A 153 -5.62 -21.28 3.76
N PRO A 154 -6.10 -20.19 4.33
CA PRO A 154 -6.39 -19.02 3.52
C PRO A 154 -5.06 -18.51 2.96
N ASP A 155 -4.98 -18.33 1.68
CA ASP A 155 -4.01 -17.41 1.13
C ASP A 155 -4.54 -15.99 1.44
N PRO A 156 -3.92 -15.24 2.37
CA PRO A 156 -4.40 -13.91 2.73
C PRO A 156 -4.44 -12.97 1.55
N ILE A 157 -3.74 -13.33 0.48
CA ILE A 157 -3.60 -12.54 -0.73
C ILE A 157 -4.67 -12.93 -1.77
N ALA A 158 -5.11 -14.20 -1.82
CA ALA A 158 -5.99 -14.70 -2.88
C ALA A 158 -7.46 -14.29 -2.72
N TRP A 159 -7.92 -14.04 -1.49
CA TRP A 159 -9.34 -13.86 -1.18
C TRP A 159 -9.78 -12.41 -1.09
N ASP A 160 -8.83 -11.46 -0.90
CA ASP A 160 -9.15 -10.09 -0.51
C ASP A 160 -8.48 -8.99 -1.33
N ALA A 161 -7.80 -9.32 -2.44
CA ALA A 161 -7.13 -8.29 -3.22
C ALA A 161 -8.04 -7.11 -3.62
N PRO A 162 -9.30 -7.33 -4.08
CA PRO A 162 -10.25 -6.24 -4.28
C PRO A 162 -10.61 -5.48 -3.00
N ALA A 163 -10.85 -6.19 -1.89
CA ALA A 163 -11.23 -5.55 -0.62
C ALA A 163 -10.07 -4.74 -0.02
N VAL A 164 -8.82 -5.22 -0.13
CA VAL A 164 -7.63 -4.44 0.23
C VAL A 164 -7.53 -3.19 -0.62
N ALA A 165 -7.71 -3.30 -1.94
CA ALA A 165 -7.66 -2.14 -2.83
C ALA A 165 -8.78 -1.13 -2.54
N GLU A 166 -10.01 -1.59 -2.26
CA GLU A 166 -11.13 -0.74 -1.83
C GLU A 166 -10.81 -0.04 -0.50
N GLY A 167 -10.26 -0.76 0.46
CA GLY A 167 -9.85 -0.22 1.77
C GLY A 167 -8.80 0.87 1.62
N GLU A 168 -7.77 0.65 0.79
CA GLU A 168 -6.74 1.63 0.51
C GLU A 168 -7.29 2.88 -0.19
N VAL A 169 -8.16 2.71 -1.18
CA VAL A 169 -8.84 3.85 -1.85
C VAL A 169 -9.69 4.64 -0.86
N ALA A 170 -10.45 3.98 0.01
CA ALA A 170 -11.28 4.64 1.02
C ALA A 170 -10.42 5.41 2.03
N GLN A 171 -9.37 4.78 2.56
CA GLN A 171 -8.44 5.41 3.50
C GLN A 171 -7.76 6.63 2.88
N MET A 172 -7.22 6.50 1.67
CA MET A 172 -6.55 7.61 0.99
C MET A 172 -7.50 8.75 0.64
N THR A 173 -8.76 8.46 0.38
CA THR A 173 -9.79 9.48 0.15
C THR A 173 -10.09 10.26 1.42
N ALA A 174 -10.16 9.58 2.57
CA ALA A 174 -10.31 10.22 3.88
C ALA A 174 -9.08 11.07 4.23
N GLU A 175 -7.87 10.51 4.08
CA GLU A 175 -6.60 11.25 4.26
C GLU A 175 -6.56 12.52 3.39
N LEU A 176 -7.02 12.44 2.14
CA LEU A 176 -7.06 13.59 1.24
C LEU A 176 -8.00 14.69 1.72
N LYS A 177 -9.14 14.33 2.32
CA LYS A 177 -10.08 15.29 2.92
C LYS A 177 -9.46 15.99 4.13
N ASP A 178 -8.74 15.26 4.97
CA ASP A 178 -8.03 15.84 6.12
C ASP A 178 -6.94 16.81 5.66
N LEU A 179 -6.15 16.44 4.64
CA LEU A 179 -5.16 17.31 4.04
C LEU A 179 -5.77 18.57 3.42
N PHE A 180 -6.95 18.44 2.82
CA PHE A 180 -7.69 19.59 2.31
C PHE A 180 -8.19 20.51 3.42
N ALA A 181 -8.71 19.95 4.52
CA ALA A 181 -9.12 20.71 5.69
C ALA A 181 -7.95 21.49 6.29
N GLN A 182 -6.79 20.84 6.46
CA GLN A 182 -5.55 21.48 6.94
C GLN A 182 -5.11 22.62 6.03
N LEU A 183 -5.16 22.43 4.70
CA LEU A 183 -4.84 23.46 3.74
C LEU A 183 -5.80 24.64 3.79
N ARG A 184 -7.11 24.38 4.03
CA ARG A 184 -8.11 25.45 4.21
C ARG A 184 -7.89 26.28 5.46
N GLU A 185 -7.46 25.64 6.56
CA GLU A 185 -7.14 26.31 7.82
C GLU A 185 -5.85 27.13 7.69
N ARG A 186 -4.89 26.63 6.94
CA ARG A 186 -3.56 27.23 6.78
C ARG A 186 -3.20 27.41 5.30
N PRO A 187 -3.91 28.28 4.55
CA PRO A 187 -3.69 28.43 3.12
C PRO A 187 -2.31 29.03 2.78
N ASP A 188 -1.64 29.63 3.77
CA ASP A 188 -0.30 30.21 3.64
C ASP A 188 0.85 29.22 3.92
N ASP A 189 0.52 28.02 4.37
CA ASP A 189 1.51 27.00 4.70
C ASP A 189 1.92 26.20 3.44
N PRO A 190 3.17 26.35 2.95
CA PRO A 190 3.64 25.62 1.78
C PRO A 190 3.74 24.10 2.05
N VAL A 191 3.89 23.69 3.32
CA VAL A 191 3.92 22.28 3.71
C VAL A 191 2.53 21.66 3.55
N ALA A 192 1.47 22.35 4.00
CA ALA A 192 0.10 21.90 3.84
C ALA A 192 -0.28 21.79 2.34
N LEU A 193 0.11 22.79 1.52
CA LEU A 193 -0.10 22.73 0.07
C LEU A 193 0.62 21.54 -0.57
N ARG A 194 1.89 21.31 -0.20
CA ARG A 194 2.69 20.20 -0.71
C ARG A 194 2.04 18.86 -0.33
N ALA A 195 1.63 18.70 0.94
CA ALA A 195 1.00 17.47 1.44
C ALA A 195 -0.31 17.17 0.69
N PHE A 196 -1.17 18.16 0.52
CA PHE A 196 -2.41 18.00 -0.26
C PHE A 196 -2.15 17.59 -1.71
N ARG A 197 -1.19 18.21 -2.38
CA ARG A 197 -0.81 17.87 -3.77
C ARG A 197 -0.20 16.48 -3.89
N VAL A 198 0.54 16.04 -2.86
CA VAL A 198 1.07 14.65 -2.77
C VAL A 198 -0.10 13.68 -2.60
N GLY A 199 -1.05 13.96 -1.71
CA GLY A 199 -2.25 13.14 -1.53
C GLY A 199 -3.06 12.97 -2.82
N LEU A 200 -3.33 14.08 -3.54
CA LEU A 200 -4.00 14.03 -4.85
C LEU A 200 -3.29 13.11 -5.85
N ARG A 201 -1.96 13.22 -5.92
CA ARG A 201 -1.17 12.40 -6.84
C ARG A 201 -1.20 10.92 -6.45
N ARG A 202 -1.02 10.65 -5.16
CA ARG A 202 -1.01 9.28 -4.62
C ARG A 202 -2.32 8.55 -4.89
N LEU A 203 -3.46 9.16 -4.56
CA LEU A 203 -4.77 8.57 -4.83
C LEU A 203 -4.99 8.38 -6.34
N ARG A 204 -4.54 9.33 -7.17
CA ARG A 204 -4.63 9.19 -8.63
C ARG A 204 -3.82 8.01 -9.14
N SER A 205 -2.57 7.84 -8.67
CA SER A 205 -1.71 6.71 -9.07
C SER A 205 -2.37 5.38 -8.74
N LEU A 206 -2.95 5.22 -7.55
CA LEU A 206 -3.67 4.00 -7.19
C LEU A 206 -4.88 3.76 -8.10
N LEU A 207 -5.66 4.79 -8.43
CA LEU A 207 -6.80 4.65 -9.32
C LEU A 207 -6.39 4.41 -10.79
N GLU A 208 -5.25 4.94 -11.23
CA GLU A 208 -4.69 4.65 -12.55
C GLU A 208 -4.22 3.19 -12.63
N PHE A 209 -3.56 2.67 -11.59
CA PHE A 209 -3.23 1.24 -11.46
C PHE A 209 -4.48 0.34 -11.47
N LEU A 210 -5.55 0.72 -10.79
CA LEU A 210 -6.79 -0.05 -10.73
C LEU A 210 -7.68 0.10 -12.01
N ALA A 211 -7.33 0.99 -12.92
CA ALA A 211 -8.12 1.27 -14.13
C ALA A 211 -8.46 0.04 -15.01
N PRO A 212 -7.61 -1.01 -15.13
CA PRO A 212 -7.97 -2.22 -15.84
C PRO A 212 -9.22 -2.91 -15.30
N TRP A 213 -9.52 -2.78 -14.00
CA TRP A 213 -10.58 -3.50 -13.31
C TRP A 213 -11.72 -2.60 -12.82
N GLN A 214 -11.45 -1.31 -12.56
CA GLN A 214 -12.45 -0.33 -12.13
C GLN A 214 -13.41 0.04 -13.26
N ALA A 215 -14.67 0.34 -12.94
CA ALA A 215 -15.65 0.84 -13.90
C ALA A 215 -15.16 2.15 -14.54
N LYS A 216 -15.05 2.15 -15.87
CA LYS A 216 -14.41 3.21 -16.66
C LYS A 216 -14.96 4.62 -16.40
N LYS A 217 -16.28 4.73 -16.15
CA LYS A 217 -16.94 6.02 -15.91
C LYS A 217 -16.52 6.60 -14.57
N GLN A 218 -16.48 5.77 -13.51
CA GLN A 218 -16.06 6.17 -12.18
C GLN A 218 -14.57 6.57 -12.19
N ASN A 219 -13.70 5.69 -12.72
CA ASN A 219 -12.27 5.98 -12.80
C ASN A 219 -11.97 7.32 -13.48
N ARG A 220 -12.52 7.53 -14.69
CA ARG A 220 -12.31 8.76 -15.45
C ARG A 220 -12.80 10.02 -14.73
N ARG A 221 -13.92 9.94 -14.02
CA ARG A 221 -14.47 11.06 -13.25
C ARG A 221 -13.54 11.42 -12.10
N SER A 222 -13.10 10.42 -11.32
CA SER A 222 -12.24 10.62 -10.16
C SER A 222 -10.86 11.15 -10.57
N VAL A 223 -10.22 10.54 -11.56
CA VAL A 223 -8.91 11.00 -12.07
C VAL A 223 -8.98 12.43 -12.62
N ARG A 224 -10.05 12.77 -13.35
CA ARG A 224 -10.24 14.13 -13.87
C ARG A 224 -10.35 15.15 -12.76
N LEU A 225 -11.13 14.86 -11.72
CA LEU A 225 -11.30 15.77 -10.58
C LEU A 225 -9.96 16.03 -9.86
N MET A 226 -9.18 14.99 -9.63
CA MET A 226 -7.86 15.14 -9.00
C MET A 226 -6.90 15.95 -9.87
N LYS A 227 -6.91 15.78 -11.20
CA LYS A 227 -6.14 16.61 -12.13
C LYS A 227 -6.53 18.09 -12.03
N GLU A 228 -7.82 18.38 -12.06
CA GLU A 228 -8.33 19.76 -11.94
C GLU A 228 -7.92 20.43 -10.62
N LEU A 229 -7.98 19.71 -9.50
CA LEU A 229 -7.52 20.23 -8.20
C LEU A 229 -5.99 20.43 -8.17
N GLN A 230 -5.26 19.53 -8.81
CA GLN A 230 -3.80 19.62 -8.90
C GLN A 230 -3.33 20.77 -9.78
N GLU A 231 -4.01 21.01 -10.91
CA GLU A 231 -3.76 22.14 -11.81
C GLU A 231 -4.05 23.48 -11.12
N ALA A 232 -5.19 23.58 -10.44
CA ALA A 232 -5.62 24.78 -9.71
C ALA A 232 -4.61 25.24 -8.63
N THR A 233 -3.80 24.33 -8.11
CA THR A 233 -2.77 24.61 -7.08
C THR A 233 -1.34 24.61 -7.66
N GLY A 234 -1.19 24.41 -8.97
CA GLY A 234 0.11 24.20 -9.62
C GLY A 234 1.00 25.42 -9.66
N SER A 235 0.44 26.58 -10.00
CA SER A 235 1.17 27.82 -10.10
C SER A 235 1.79 28.27 -8.78
N LEU A 236 1.05 28.12 -7.67
CA LEU A 236 1.55 28.45 -6.34
C LEU A 236 2.74 27.55 -5.95
N ARG A 237 2.67 26.25 -6.23
CA ARG A 237 3.80 25.34 -5.94
C ARG A 237 5.05 25.68 -6.76
N GLY A 238 4.89 26.07 -8.03
CA GLY A 238 6.00 26.52 -8.85
C GLY A 238 6.69 27.76 -8.25
N LEU A 239 5.90 28.71 -7.75
CA LEU A 239 6.44 29.91 -7.10
C LEU A 239 7.10 29.60 -5.74
N ASP A 240 6.59 28.63 -4.96
CA ASP A 240 7.25 28.19 -3.73
C ASP A 240 8.66 27.67 -4.02
N ILE A 241 8.81 26.79 -5.03
CA ILE A 241 10.11 26.22 -5.42
C ILE A 241 11.05 27.33 -5.95
N LEU A 242 10.52 28.26 -6.76
CA LEU A 242 11.33 29.39 -7.26
C LEU A 242 11.80 30.28 -6.12
N CYS A 243 10.96 30.60 -5.14
CA CYS A 243 11.36 31.39 -3.98
C CYS A 243 12.46 30.72 -3.17
N GLU A 244 12.33 29.40 -2.90
CA GLU A 244 13.36 28.59 -2.23
C GLU A 244 14.70 28.66 -3.01
N CYS A 245 14.65 28.57 -4.34
CA CYS A 245 15.82 28.69 -5.21
C CYS A 245 16.46 30.12 -5.13
N VAL A 246 15.63 31.15 -5.21
CA VAL A 246 16.11 32.55 -5.15
C VAL A 246 16.76 32.86 -3.81
N ASP A 247 16.17 32.41 -2.71
CA ASP A 247 16.71 32.55 -1.35
C ASP A 247 18.07 31.84 -1.22
N GLY A 248 18.21 30.63 -1.75
CA GLY A 248 19.48 29.90 -1.81
C GLY A 248 20.57 30.61 -2.62
N LEU A 249 20.22 31.26 -3.75
CA LEU A 249 21.17 32.03 -4.55
C LEU A 249 21.62 33.35 -3.89
N VAL A 250 20.79 33.93 -3.01
CA VAL A 250 21.18 35.03 -2.17
C VAL A 250 22.14 34.59 -1.05
N GLU A 251 21.85 33.45 -0.43
CA GLU A 251 22.69 32.86 0.63
C GLU A 251 24.06 32.43 0.11
N SER A 252 24.15 31.90 -1.11
CA SER A 252 25.41 31.49 -1.76
C SER A 252 26.20 32.70 -2.29
N GLY A 253 25.58 33.90 -2.40
CA GLY A 253 26.17 35.11 -2.91
C GLY A 253 26.17 35.23 -4.44
N GLU A 254 25.52 34.32 -5.15
CA GLU A 254 25.33 34.39 -6.61
C GLU A 254 24.33 35.46 -7.02
N LEU A 255 23.37 35.75 -6.15
CA LEU A 255 22.55 36.96 -6.20
C LEU A 255 23.02 37.97 -5.14
N ALA A 256 23.07 39.22 -5.51
CA ALA A 256 23.46 40.28 -4.58
C ALA A 256 22.52 40.36 -3.38
N ALA A 257 23.05 40.50 -2.16
CA ALA A 257 22.27 40.64 -0.94
C ALA A 257 21.24 41.80 -0.97
N GLY A 258 21.45 42.81 -1.82
CA GLY A 258 20.53 43.91 -2.07
C GLY A 258 19.54 43.68 -3.22
N SER A 259 19.47 42.50 -3.80
CA SER A 259 18.52 42.18 -4.87
C SER A 259 17.07 42.34 -4.39
N LEU A 260 16.25 42.94 -5.24
CA LEU A 260 14.80 43.08 -5.02
C LEU A 260 14.01 41.84 -5.51
N LEU A 261 14.69 40.82 -6.07
CA LEU A 261 14.07 39.64 -6.62
C LEU A 261 13.35 38.82 -5.56
N PRO A 262 13.91 38.55 -4.35
CA PRO A 262 13.20 37.82 -3.30
C PRO A 262 11.87 38.46 -2.93
N MET A 263 11.85 39.82 -2.82
CA MET A 263 10.64 40.56 -2.51
C MET A 263 9.62 40.52 -3.68
N ALA A 264 10.07 40.56 -4.92
CA ALA A 264 9.21 40.45 -6.09
C ALA A 264 8.59 39.04 -6.20
N CYS A 265 9.37 37.98 -5.96
CA CYS A 265 8.90 36.61 -5.93
C CYS A 265 7.90 36.38 -4.78
N ALA A 266 8.20 36.87 -3.57
CA ALA A 266 7.32 36.80 -2.43
C ALA A 266 5.96 37.49 -2.70
N LYS A 267 5.97 38.64 -3.38
CA LYS A 267 4.74 39.34 -3.77
C LYS A 267 3.91 38.55 -4.79
N GLU A 268 4.53 37.98 -5.81
CA GLU A 268 3.83 37.14 -6.80
C GLU A 268 3.28 35.85 -6.17
N ARG A 269 4.07 35.24 -5.28
CA ARG A 269 3.63 34.09 -4.46
C ARG A 269 2.43 34.45 -3.60
N ALA A 270 2.40 35.61 -2.96
CA ALA A 270 1.27 36.07 -2.16
C ALA A 270 -0.01 36.20 -3.00
N LEU A 271 0.09 36.77 -4.20
CA LEU A 271 -1.04 36.88 -5.14
C LEU A 271 -1.55 35.48 -5.57
N ALA A 272 -0.66 34.54 -5.85
CA ALA A 272 -1.04 33.18 -6.19
C ALA A 272 -1.71 32.47 -5.00
N ARG A 273 -1.26 32.72 -3.76
CA ARG A 273 -1.89 32.22 -2.53
C ARG A 273 -3.31 32.73 -2.35
N GLU A 274 -3.54 34.01 -2.56
CA GLU A 274 -4.89 34.60 -2.50
C GLU A 274 -5.82 33.90 -3.49
N GLY A 275 -5.36 33.63 -4.72
CA GLY A 275 -6.11 32.89 -5.73
C GLY A 275 -6.46 31.46 -5.29
N VAL A 276 -5.48 30.73 -4.72
CA VAL A 276 -5.71 29.39 -4.18
C VAL A 276 -6.62 29.43 -2.96
N ALA A 277 -6.39 30.35 -2.02
CA ALA A 277 -7.24 30.51 -0.83
C ALA A 277 -8.70 30.83 -1.19
N GLU A 278 -8.92 31.64 -2.23
CA GLU A 278 -10.27 31.91 -2.74
C GLU A 278 -10.92 30.65 -3.33
N LEU A 279 -10.14 29.87 -4.11
CA LEU A 279 -10.61 28.59 -4.67
C LEU A 279 -10.98 27.60 -3.56
N LEU A 280 -10.18 27.51 -2.49
CA LEU A 280 -10.41 26.61 -1.36
C LEU A 280 -11.61 27.05 -0.50
N ARG A 281 -11.88 28.36 -0.41
CA ARG A 281 -13.05 28.92 0.30
C ARG A 281 -14.37 28.71 -0.45
N LYS A 282 -14.34 28.56 -1.76
CA LYS A 282 -15.54 28.25 -2.54
C LYS A 282 -16.05 26.86 -2.12
N GLU A 283 -17.32 26.78 -1.71
CA GLU A 283 -18.02 25.54 -1.39
C GLU A 283 -17.87 24.48 -2.48
N HIS A 284 -17.59 24.92 -3.70
CA HIS A 284 -17.43 24.06 -4.85
C HIS A 284 -16.25 23.05 -4.70
N ALA A 285 -15.08 23.46 -4.17
CA ALA A 285 -13.95 22.54 -4.01
C ALA A 285 -14.22 21.50 -2.90
N ALA A 286 -14.77 21.93 -1.77
CA ALA A 286 -15.16 21.03 -0.68
C ALA A 286 -16.21 20.02 -1.17
N ARG A 287 -17.28 20.52 -1.80
CA ARG A 287 -18.34 19.65 -2.35
C ARG A 287 -17.81 18.64 -3.36
N ARG A 288 -16.84 19.01 -4.19
CA ARG A 288 -16.23 18.07 -5.16
C ARG A 288 -15.43 16.96 -4.47
N LEU A 289 -14.79 17.22 -3.35
CA LEU A 289 -14.14 16.20 -2.54
C LEU A 289 -15.16 15.29 -1.83
N ASP A 290 -16.26 15.87 -1.33
CA ASP A 290 -17.35 15.07 -0.77
C ASP A 290 -18.01 14.18 -1.84
N GLU A 291 -18.20 14.69 -3.06
CA GLU A 291 -18.66 13.91 -4.21
C GLU A 291 -17.67 12.80 -4.59
N LEU A 292 -16.37 13.06 -4.50
CA LEU A 292 -15.32 12.04 -4.76
C LEU A 292 -15.38 10.93 -3.71
N GLU A 293 -15.47 11.29 -2.43
CA GLU A 293 -15.58 10.33 -1.34
C GLU A 293 -16.83 9.45 -1.51
N ALA A 294 -17.99 10.07 -1.73
CA ALA A 294 -19.24 9.34 -1.95
C ALA A 294 -19.20 8.43 -3.18
N ASP A 295 -18.53 8.86 -4.26
CA ASP A 295 -18.35 8.07 -5.49
C ASP A 295 -17.41 6.88 -5.25
N LEU A 296 -16.34 7.05 -4.48
CA LEU A 296 -15.35 6.01 -4.19
C LEU A 296 -15.75 5.11 -3.02
N ALA A 297 -16.62 5.55 -2.11
CA ALA A 297 -17.18 4.71 -1.05
C ALA A 297 -17.98 3.50 -1.59
N THR A 298 -18.49 3.63 -2.81
CA THR A 298 -19.09 2.53 -3.56
C THR A 298 -18.20 2.19 -4.75
N PHE A 299 -17.01 1.61 -4.47
CA PHE A 299 -16.05 1.30 -5.52
C PHE A 299 -16.67 0.35 -6.56
N ALA A 300 -16.68 0.79 -7.80
CA ALA A 300 -17.37 0.07 -8.88
C ALA A 300 -16.38 -0.75 -9.71
N TRP A 301 -16.44 -2.06 -9.58
CA TRP A 301 -15.71 -3.00 -10.43
C TRP A 301 -16.38 -3.19 -11.80
N LYS A 302 -15.60 -3.54 -12.82
CA LYS A 302 -16.15 -3.96 -14.12
C LYS A 302 -16.92 -5.27 -13.97
N GLY A 303 -17.94 -5.47 -14.81
CA GLY A 303 -18.78 -6.67 -14.78
C GLY A 303 -17.97 -7.97 -14.80
N ARG A 304 -16.91 -8.04 -15.61
CA ARG A 304 -16.02 -9.22 -15.65
C ARG A 304 -15.36 -9.56 -14.31
N VAL A 305 -15.06 -8.54 -13.48
CA VAL A 305 -14.49 -8.76 -12.15
C VAL A 305 -15.54 -9.33 -11.20
N LEU A 306 -16.80 -8.87 -11.34
CA LEU A 306 -17.90 -9.38 -10.54
C LEU A 306 -18.28 -10.83 -10.94
N GLU A 307 -18.05 -11.20 -12.19
CA GLU A 307 -18.35 -12.54 -12.71
C GLU A 307 -17.23 -13.55 -12.44
N SER A 308 -15.96 -13.16 -12.68
CA SER A 308 -14.80 -14.07 -12.63
C SER A 308 -13.94 -13.93 -11.37
N GLY A 309 -14.18 -12.90 -10.56
CA GLY A 309 -13.30 -12.51 -9.47
C GLY A 309 -12.06 -11.75 -9.95
N LEU A 310 -11.23 -11.37 -8.99
CA LEU A 310 -9.93 -10.72 -9.20
C LEU A 310 -8.99 -11.21 -8.11
N SER A 311 -7.87 -11.79 -8.51
CA SER A 311 -6.91 -12.39 -7.61
C SER A 311 -5.71 -11.50 -7.36
N ALA A 312 -4.95 -11.79 -6.30
CA ALA A 312 -3.65 -11.16 -6.08
C ALA A 312 -2.67 -11.43 -7.22
N SER A 313 -2.79 -12.57 -7.90
CA SER A 313 -1.96 -12.88 -9.08
C SER A 313 -2.21 -11.91 -10.23
N ASP A 314 -3.45 -11.45 -10.41
CA ASP A 314 -3.79 -10.46 -11.44
C ASP A 314 -3.13 -9.11 -11.13
N PHE A 315 -3.15 -8.69 -9.85
CA PHE A 315 -2.46 -7.46 -9.39
C PHE A 315 -0.94 -7.58 -9.59
N LYS A 316 -0.35 -8.70 -9.18
CA LYS A 316 1.09 -8.97 -9.32
C LYS A 316 1.53 -8.93 -10.78
N THR A 317 0.79 -9.62 -11.64
CA THR A 317 1.10 -9.66 -13.08
C THR A 317 1.03 -8.27 -13.71
N HIS A 318 0.00 -7.49 -13.35
CA HIS A 318 -0.13 -6.12 -13.85
C HIS A 318 0.99 -5.21 -13.34
N PHE A 319 1.31 -5.31 -12.05
CA PHE A 319 2.41 -4.55 -11.44
C PHE A 319 3.75 -4.87 -12.11
N ASP A 320 4.06 -6.15 -12.33
CA ASP A 320 5.29 -6.59 -13.01
C ASP A 320 5.37 -6.04 -14.44
N GLN A 321 4.23 -5.94 -15.13
CA GLN A 321 4.16 -5.33 -16.47
C GLN A 321 4.43 -3.83 -16.43
N GLU A 322 3.83 -3.10 -15.46
CA GLU A 322 4.07 -1.67 -15.30
C GLU A 322 5.53 -1.39 -14.89
N LEU A 323 6.08 -2.17 -13.97
CA LEU A 323 7.47 -2.06 -13.55
C LEU A 323 8.42 -2.26 -14.74
N ALA A 324 8.21 -3.31 -15.53
CA ALA A 324 9.02 -3.58 -16.71
C ALA A 324 8.93 -2.46 -17.78
N GLN A 325 7.76 -1.84 -17.95
CA GLN A 325 7.59 -0.71 -18.86
C GLN A 325 8.35 0.53 -18.37
N VAL A 326 8.34 0.79 -17.06
CA VAL A 326 9.09 1.90 -16.46
C VAL A 326 10.59 1.65 -16.59
N ASP A 327 11.06 0.43 -16.35
CA ASP A 327 12.46 0.04 -16.52
C ASP A 327 12.94 0.24 -17.97
N GLU A 328 12.16 -0.21 -18.94
CA GLU A 328 12.45 -0.02 -20.35
C GLU A 328 12.50 1.47 -20.73
N ALA A 329 11.54 2.25 -20.22
CA ALA A 329 11.49 3.71 -20.46
C ALA A 329 12.69 4.44 -19.83
N LEU A 330 13.16 3.99 -18.66
CA LEU A 330 14.34 4.55 -17.98
C LEU A 330 15.62 4.17 -18.68
N PHE A 331 15.74 2.91 -19.13
CA PHE A 331 16.93 2.44 -19.82
C PHE A 331 17.19 3.15 -21.16
N GLY A 332 16.12 3.49 -21.89
CA GLY A 332 16.21 4.20 -23.17
C GLY A 332 15.96 5.73 -23.06
N LEU A 333 16.01 6.31 -21.84
CA LEU A 333 15.60 7.66 -21.60
C LEU A 333 16.54 8.68 -22.26
N ASP A 334 16.01 9.46 -23.23
CA ASP A 334 16.68 10.66 -23.72
C ASP A 334 16.55 11.79 -22.70
N LEU A 335 17.63 12.00 -21.96
CA LEU A 335 17.69 13.05 -20.95
C LEU A 335 17.56 14.48 -21.52
N SER A 336 17.72 14.69 -22.83
CA SER A 336 17.47 15.97 -23.49
C SER A 336 15.99 16.24 -23.74
N ASP A 337 15.17 15.20 -23.86
CA ASP A 337 13.69 15.28 -23.97
C ASP A 337 13.06 15.53 -22.59
N GLN A 338 12.67 16.80 -22.35
CA GLN A 338 12.04 17.20 -21.08
C GLN A 338 10.75 16.45 -20.78
N ASP A 339 9.95 16.18 -21.81
CA ASP A 339 8.67 15.50 -21.64
C ASP A 339 8.87 14.01 -21.35
N ALA A 340 9.88 13.38 -21.94
CA ALA A 340 10.26 12.01 -21.64
C ALA A 340 10.75 11.86 -20.19
N VAL A 341 11.65 12.74 -19.74
CA VAL A 341 12.14 12.79 -18.35
C VAL A 341 10.99 13.00 -17.36
N PHE A 342 10.08 13.92 -17.67
CA PHE A 342 8.93 14.15 -16.81
C PHE A 342 7.99 12.95 -16.73
N ARG A 343 7.75 12.24 -17.84
CA ARG A 343 6.97 11.01 -17.86
C ARG A 343 7.64 9.91 -17.05
N ALA A 344 8.90 9.60 -17.35
CA ALA A 344 9.65 8.56 -16.65
C ALA A 344 9.69 8.77 -15.13
N ARG A 345 9.95 10.01 -14.68
CA ARG A 345 9.88 10.37 -13.25
C ARG A 345 8.49 10.13 -12.65
N ARG A 346 7.44 10.49 -13.37
CA ARG A 346 6.07 10.30 -12.92
C ARG A 346 5.77 8.81 -12.78
N ASP A 347 6.08 8.03 -13.80
CA ASP A 347 5.74 6.62 -13.89
C ASP A 347 6.54 5.82 -12.84
N ALA A 348 7.83 6.12 -12.61
CA ALA A 348 8.60 5.56 -11.52
C ALA A 348 7.99 5.85 -10.14
N LYS A 349 7.48 7.08 -9.91
CA LYS A 349 6.76 7.41 -8.67
C LYS A 349 5.47 6.65 -8.50
N GLU A 350 4.74 6.44 -9.58
CA GLU A 350 3.47 5.73 -9.57
C GLU A 350 3.68 4.27 -9.17
N VAL A 351 4.65 3.59 -9.79
CA VAL A 351 5.00 2.19 -9.48
C VAL A 351 5.47 2.06 -8.02
N HIS A 352 6.42 2.88 -7.59
CA HIS A 352 6.92 2.85 -6.20
C HIS A 352 5.78 3.05 -5.19
N PHE A 353 4.94 4.05 -5.41
CA PHE A 353 3.84 4.34 -4.50
C PHE A 353 2.80 3.22 -4.46
N VAL A 354 2.46 2.62 -5.61
CA VAL A 354 1.53 1.48 -5.67
C VAL A 354 2.10 0.28 -4.92
N SER A 355 3.42 0.01 -5.04
CA SER A 355 4.06 -1.08 -4.31
C SER A 355 4.02 -0.91 -2.79
N GLU A 356 4.19 0.32 -2.28
CA GLU A 356 4.06 0.62 -0.86
C GLU A 356 2.63 0.40 -0.36
N ARG A 357 1.64 0.92 -1.09
CA ARG A 357 0.24 0.89 -0.65
C ARG A 357 -0.42 -0.48 -0.79
N LEU A 358 -0.06 -1.22 -1.80
CA LEU A 358 -0.56 -2.58 -2.04
C LEU A 358 0.44 -3.67 -1.62
N ALA A 359 1.41 -3.37 -0.74
CA ALA A 359 2.42 -4.33 -0.29
C ALA A 359 1.80 -5.63 0.23
N GLU A 360 0.67 -5.55 0.94
CA GLU A 360 -0.08 -6.70 1.44
C GLU A 360 -0.54 -7.64 0.30
N VAL A 361 -0.89 -7.09 -0.86
CA VAL A 361 -1.33 -7.85 -2.03
C VAL A 361 -0.15 -8.24 -2.93
N LEU A 362 0.77 -7.32 -3.15
CA LEU A 362 1.89 -7.49 -4.07
C LEU A 362 3.03 -8.35 -3.49
N GLY A 363 3.22 -8.30 -2.17
CA GLY A 363 4.28 -8.99 -1.45
C GLY A 363 5.60 -8.21 -1.39
N ASP A 364 6.43 -8.57 -0.40
CA ASP A 364 7.66 -7.85 -0.05
C ASP A 364 8.69 -7.78 -1.19
N GLU A 365 8.77 -8.81 -2.02
CA GLU A 365 9.71 -8.84 -3.17
C GLU A 365 9.45 -7.67 -4.13
N ARG A 366 8.17 -7.34 -4.39
CA ARG A 366 7.80 -6.24 -5.29
C ARG A 366 7.94 -4.88 -4.63
N ALA A 367 7.71 -4.80 -3.33
CA ALA A 367 8.00 -3.61 -2.56
C ALA A 367 9.51 -3.28 -2.62
N GLN A 368 10.38 -4.26 -2.38
CA GLN A 368 11.84 -4.11 -2.49
C GLN A 368 12.30 -3.80 -3.91
N ALA A 369 11.72 -4.47 -4.93
CA ALA A 369 12.06 -4.21 -6.32
C ALA A 369 11.77 -2.78 -6.76
N SER A 370 10.89 -2.06 -6.07
CA SER A 370 10.58 -0.66 -6.36
C SER A 370 11.40 0.34 -5.55
N GLU A 371 12.17 -0.09 -4.53
CA GLU A 371 12.95 0.83 -3.68
C GLU A 371 13.99 1.64 -4.49
N TYR A 372 14.63 1.02 -5.48
CA TYR A 372 15.59 1.73 -6.33
C TYR A 372 14.94 2.87 -7.14
N MET A 373 13.63 2.80 -7.38
CA MET A 373 12.88 3.88 -8.03
C MET A 373 12.93 5.19 -7.24
N ASP A 374 13.14 5.12 -5.91
CA ASP A 374 13.26 6.31 -5.07
C ASP A 374 14.56 7.09 -5.36
N SER A 375 15.68 6.41 -5.59
CA SER A 375 16.94 7.06 -5.95
C SER A 375 16.85 7.74 -7.32
N ILE A 376 16.28 7.05 -8.31
CA ILE A 376 16.03 7.60 -9.64
C ILE A 376 15.11 8.83 -9.57
N GLN A 377 14.07 8.77 -8.74
CA GLN A 377 13.16 9.89 -8.53
C GLN A 377 13.86 11.13 -7.96
N ALA A 378 14.82 10.95 -7.04
CA ALA A 378 15.55 12.08 -6.46
C ALA A 378 16.38 12.80 -7.52
N GLU A 379 17.10 12.06 -8.36
CA GLU A 379 17.94 12.62 -9.44
C GLU A 379 17.09 13.28 -10.55
N LEU A 380 16.09 12.57 -11.06
CA LEU A 380 15.15 13.14 -12.05
C LEU A 380 14.30 14.27 -11.42
N GLY A 381 14.16 14.27 -10.09
CA GLY A 381 13.50 15.30 -9.31
C GLY A 381 14.24 16.62 -9.40
N ALA A 382 15.52 16.62 -9.06
CA ALA A 382 16.38 17.79 -9.12
C ALA A 382 16.44 18.37 -10.54
N LEU A 383 16.59 17.50 -11.55
CA LEU A 383 16.58 17.90 -12.96
C LEU A 383 15.26 18.58 -13.38
N SER A 384 14.13 17.99 -12.97
CA SER A 384 12.80 18.53 -13.28
C SER A 384 12.55 19.88 -12.60
N ASP A 385 12.92 20.00 -11.32
CA ASP A 385 12.72 21.21 -10.54
C ASP A 385 13.62 22.36 -11.07
N ALA A 386 14.87 22.07 -11.45
CA ALA A 386 15.77 23.04 -12.09
C ALA A 386 15.20 23.53 -13.44
N ARG A 387 14.67 22.64 -14.27
CA ARG A 387 14.02 23.03 -15.54
C ARG A 387 12.76 23.86 -15.35
N VAL A 388 11.96 23.54 -14.33
CA VAL A 388 10.76 24.32 -13.99
C VAL A 388 11.17 25.72 -13.54
N ASN A 389 12.18 25.83 -12.67
CA ASN A 389 12.70 27.13 -12.22
C ASN A 389 13.27 27.94 -13.36
N GLU A 390 14.07 27.33 -14.23
CA GLU A 390 14.62 28.00 -15.42
C GLU A 390 13.51 28.57 -16.31
N ARG A 391 12.49 27.76 -16.62
CA ARG A 391 11.34 28.17 -17.43
C ARG A 391 10.57 29.29 -16.76
N LEU A 392 10.26 29.16 -15.47
CA LEU A 392 9.48 30.13 -14.72
C LEU A 392 10.22 31.46 -14.61
N ALA A 393 11.54 31.45 -14.36
CA ALA A 393 12.38 32.66 -14.35
C ALA A 393 12.36 33.36 -15.72
N LYS A 394 12.48 32.61 -16.82
CA LYS A 394 12.38 33.15 -18.18
C LYS A 394 10.99 33.74 -18.46
N ASP A 395 9.92 33.13 -18.02
CA ASP A 395 8.56 33.61 -18.26
C ASP A 395 8.26 34.85 -17.40
N LEU A 396 8.65 34.85 -16.13
CA LEU A 396 8.51 36.03 -15.27
C LEU A 396 9.32 37.21 -15.78
N SER A 397 10.49 36.99 -16.39
CA SER A 397 11.31 38.07 -16.96
C SER A 397 10.60 38.83 -18.09
N LYS A 398 9.62 38.23 -18.75
CA LYS A 398 8.78 38.87 -19.78
C LYS A 398 7.67 39.71 -19.16
N SER A 399 7.31 39.46 -17.90
CA SER A 399 6.23 40.17 -17.22
C SER A 399 6.62 41.60 -16.87
N PRO A 400 5.72 42.61 -17.09
CA PRO A 400 5.94 43.97 -16.66
C PRO A 400 6.19 44.13 -15.16
N ARG A 401 5.64 43.26 -14.34
CA ARG A 401 5.78 43.24 -12.87
C ARG A 401 7.23 43.01 -12.42
N PHE A 402 8.02 42.29 -13.22
CA PHE A 402 9.41 41.94 -12.95
C PHE A 402 10.44 42.80 -13.70
N ARG A 403 10.00 43.89 -14.29
CA ARG A 403 10.90 44.78 -15.12
C ARG A 403 12.15 45.19 -14.36
N GLY A 404 12.01 45.55 -13.06
CA GLY A 404 13.11 46.05 -12.22
C GLY A 404 14.12 44.98 -11.79
N VAL A 405 13.77 43.70 -11.86
CA VAL A 405 14.59 42.56 -11.42
C VAL A 405 14.85 41.55 -12.56
N ARG A 406 14.72 42.01 -13.80
CA ARG A 406 14.89 41.18 -14.99
C ARG A 406 16.30 40.60 -15.12
N ALA A 407 17.31 41.38 -14.73
CA ALA A 407 18.70 40.96 -14.74
C ALA A 407 18.92 39.79 -13.73
N ASP A 408 18.35 39.90 -12.54
CA ASP A 408 18.45 38.90 -11.48
C ASP A 408 17.72 37.60 -11.86
N LEU A 409 16.55 37.69 -12.53
CA LEU A 409 15.89 36.51 -13.12
C LEU A 409 16.76 35.83 -14.20
N GLY A 410 17.57 36.62 -14.91
CA GLY A 410 18.57 36.11 -15.85
C GLY A 410 19.69 35.32 -15.15
N VAL A 411 20.07 35.71 -13.93
CA VAL A 411 21.02 34.96 -13.11
C VAL A 411 20.38 33.61 -12.69
N VAL A 412 19.17 33.64 -12.15
CA VAL A 412 18.44 32.43 -11.78
C VAL A 412 18.32 31.47 -12.96
N ALA A 413 17.91 31.98 -14.13
CA ALA A 413 17.74 31.10 -15.30
C ALA A 413 19.07 30.49 -15.77
N ARG A 414 20.18 31.18 -15.62
CA ARG A 414 21.50 30.69 -15.97
C ARG A 414 22.00 29.66 -14.98
N ASP A 415 21.92 29.93 -13.69
CA ASP A 415 22.26 29.01 -12.63
C ASP A 415 21.50 27.67 -12.78
N GLN A 416 20.20 27.75 -12.96
CA GLN A 416 19.38 26.56 -13.13
C GLN A 416 19.69 25.78 -14.43
N SER A 417 20.10 26.47 -15.48
CA SER A 417 20.61 25.82 -16.71
C SER A 417 21.98 25.16 -16.48
N GLU A 418 22.84 25.70 -15.63
CA GLU A 418 24.09 25.07 -15.21
C GLU A 418 23.84 23.84 -14.33
N VAL A 419 22.91 23.92 -13.40
CA VAL A 419 22.44 22.76 -12.60
C VAL A 419 21.94 21.63 -13.51
N VAL A 420 21.09 21.96 -14.48
CA VAL A 420 20.61 20.99 -15.49
C VAL A 420 21.80 20.35 -16.21
N SER A 421 22.75 21.14 -16.68
CA SER A 421 23.93 20.66 -17.41
C SER A 421 24.83 19.77 -16.55
N ALA A 422 25.00 20.11 -15.27
CA ALA A 422 25.79 19.33 -14.32
C ALA A 422 25.16 17.97 -14.06
N ILE A 423 23.83 17.92 -13.82
CA ILE A 423 23.10 16.66 -13.61
C ILE A 423 23.19 15.77 -14.85
N LEU A 424 22.92 16.31 -16.04
CA LEU A 424 23.01 15.57 -17.30
C LEU A 424 24.42 14.99 -17.53
N SER A 425 25.45 15.77 -17.27
CA SER A 425 26.85 15.32 -17.40
C SER A 425 27.21 14.26 -16.35
N GLY A 426 26.61 14.31 -15.16
CA GLY A 426 26.76 13.30 -14.12
C GLY A 426 26.17 11.96 -14.54
N LEU A 427 24.94 11.97 -15.01
CA LEU A 427 24.21 10.78 -15.46
C LEU A 427 24.90 10.12 -16.67
N GLN A 428 25.34 10.90 -17.65
CA GLN A 428 26.09 10.36 -18.80
C GLN A 428 27.41 9.67 -18.42
N ARG A 429 28.10 10.15 -17.39
CA ARG A 429 29.33 9.51 -16.88
C ARG A 429 29.04 8.17 -16.20
N LEU A 430 27.92 8.03 -15.49
CA LEU A 430 27.49 6.78 -14.88
C LEU A 430 27.15 5.73 -15.93
N GLU A 431 26.47 6.11 -17.02
CA GLU A 431 26.20 5.21 -18.15
C GLU A 431 27.46 4.71 -18.85
N GLN A 432 28.48 5.57 -19.03
CA GLN A 432 29.75 5.20 -19.65
C GLN A 432 30.62 4.35 -18.73
N GLY A 433 30.60 4.59 -17.42
CA GLY A 433 31.34 3.82 -16.42
C GLY A 433 30.75 2.41 -16.22
N GLY A 434 29.43 2.26 -16.30
CA GLY A 434 28.77 0.96 -16.25
C GLY A 434 29.06 0.05 -17.45
N ARG A 435 29.23 0.64 -18.64
CA ARG A 435 29.60 -0.10 -19.87
C ARG A 435 31.08 -0.49 -19.95
N ALA A 436 31.95 0.06 -19.11
CA ALA A 436 33.40 -0.25 -19.08
C ALA A 436 33.70 -1.36 -18.06
N SER A 437 32.72 -1.82 -17.28
CA SER A 437 32.84 -2.89 -16.27
C SER A 437 32.16 -4.21 -16.68
N GLU A 438 31.52 -4.26 -17.85
CA GLU A 438 31.06 -5.47 -18.53
C GLU A 438 32.07 -5.86 -19.64
#